data_95c1184b9e7c848970b1efc997518813
#
_entry.id   95c1184b9e7c848970b1efc997518813
#
_cell.length_a   1.000
_cell.length_b   1.000
_cell.length_c   1.000
_cell.angle_alpha   90.00
_cell.angle_beta   90.00
_cell.angle_gamma   90.00
#
_symmetry.space_group_name_H-M   'P 1'
#
loop_
_entity.id
_entity.type
_entity.pdbx_description
1 polymer ?
#
loop_
_entity_poly.entity_id
_entity_poly.type
_entity_poly.pdbx_seq_one_letter_code
_entity_poly.pdbx_strand_id
1 'polypeptide(L)'
;MQQFFSSINFCLRNAGYIVILCLPVMTLEIALANLIASLDIEASSDTAALEAIGEISTQVFLLVLASLILSVALSGGCMIAFRSLSNDGSVSPYQALFAGLKKFFPLLWANILHSIAYGLGFLMLILPGFYLYGRLGLFPLFIMFESKGVIDSFGESWNLTEEVATKLFALTAIFFCISKKHTL
;
A
#
# COMPACT_ATOMS: atom_id res chain seq x y z
N MET A 1 13.38 -12.29 -17.41
CA MET A 1 12.19 -12.01 -18.21
C MET A 1 11.07 -13.03 -18.02
N GLN A 2 11.33 -14.34 -18.04
CA GLN A 2 10.30 -15.37 -17.84
C GLN A 2 9.51 -15.21 -16.53
N GLN A 3 10.18 -14.92 -15.41
CA GLN A 3 9.53 -14.71 -14.11
C GLN A 3 8.57 -13.51 -14.11
N PHE A 4 8.91 -12.44 -14.81
CA PHE A 4 8.06 -11.27 -14.94
C PHE A 4 6.75 -11.56 -15.70
N PHE A 5 6.87 -12.23 -16.87
CA PHE A 5 5.68 -12.65 -17.62
C PHE A 5 4.83 -13.66 -16.87
N SER A 6 5.45 -14.56 -16.11
CA SER A 6 4.75 -15.51 -15.24
C SER A 6 3.94 -14.78 -14.16
N SER A 7 4.51 -13.75 -13.52
CA SER A 7 3.81 -12.95 -12.51
C SER A 7 2.64 -12.17 -13.09
N ILE A 8 2.80 -11.57 -14.28
CA ILE A 8 1.71 -10.88 -14.96
C ILE A 8 0.57 -11.86 -15.31
N ASN A 9 0.92 -13.02 -15.87
CA ASN A 9 -0.09 -14.03 -16.23
C ASN A 9 -0.82 -14.56 -15.00
N PHE A 10 -0.12 -14.74 -13.87
CA PHE A 10 -0.75 -15.08 -12.59
C PHE A 10 -1.76 -14.01 -12.14
N CYS A 11 -1.38 -12.72 -12.19
CA CYS A 11 -2.28 -11.62 -11.84
C CYS A 11 -3.49 -11.55 -12.77
N LEU A 12 -3.30 -11.71 -14.08
CA LEU A 12 -4.38 -11.68 -15.05
C LEU A 12 -5.35 -12.87 -14.85
N ARG A 13 -4.82 -14.06 -14.58
CA ARG A 13 -5.64 -15.25 -14.30
C ARG A 13 -6.49 -15.09 -13.05
N ASN A 14 -6.00 -14.38 -12.05
CA ASN A 14 -6.68 -14.16 -10.78
C ASN A 14 -7.26 -12.74 -10.65
N ALA A 15 -7.40 -12.00 -11.78
CA ALA A 15 -7.83 -10.61 -11.77
C ALA A 15 -9.18 -10.41 -11.07
N GLY A 16 -10.16 -11.29 -11.29
CA GLY A 16 -11.45 -11.21 -10.61
C GLY A 16 -11.35 -11.28 -9.10
N TYR A 17 -10.52 -12.16 -8.56
CA TYR A 17 -10.27 -12.26 -7.13
C TYR A 17 -9.62 -10.99 -6.57
N ILE A 18 -8.61 -10.47 -7.28
CA ILE A 18 -7.88 -9.27 -6.87
C ILE A 18 -8.81 -8.05 -6.89
N VAL A 19 -9.66 -7.91 -7.92
CA VAL A 19 -10.64 -6.83 -8.00
C VAL A 19 -11.61 -6.89 -6.82
N ILE A 20 -12.19 -8.06 -6.51
CA ILE A 20 -13.10 -8.21 -5.37
C ILE A 20 -12.41 -7.88 -4.05
N LEU A 21 -11.14 -8.24 -3.89
CA LEU A 21 -10.35 -7.92 -2.69
C LEU A 21 -10.12 -6.41 -2.53
N CYS A 22 -9.83 -5.71 -3.62
CA CYS A 22 -9.56 -4.26 -3.62
C CYS A 22 -10.85 -3.42 -3.62
N LEU A 23 -11.98 -3.97 -4.04
CA LEU A 23 -13.23 -3.24 -4.24
C LEU A 23 -13.68 -2.44 -3.01
N PRO A 24 -13.66 -2.97 -1.76
CA PRO A 24 -14.07 -2.19 -0.58
C PRO A 24 -13.21 -0.95 -0.35
N VAL A 25 -11.89 -1.04 -0.60
CA VAL A 25 -10.98 0.11 -0.45
C VAL A 25 -11.26 1.14 -1.55
N MET A 26 -11.35 0.69 -2.81
CA MET A 26 -11.61 1.58 -3.96
C MET A 26 -12.93 2.33 -3.83
N THR A 27 -14.00 1.67 -3.39
CA THR A 27 -15.30 2.32 -3.20
C THR A 27 -15.25 3.40 -2.12
N LEU A 28 -14.52 3.13 -1.03
CA LEU A 28 -14.37 4.08 0.06
C LEU A 28 -13.51 5.29 -0.35
N GLU A 29 -12.44 5.07 -1.11
CA GLU A 29 -11.58 6.15 -1.63
C GLU A 29 -12.32 7.02 -2.64
N ILE A 30 -13.14 6.43 -3.51
CA ILE A 30 -13.98 7.18 -4.45
C ILE A 30 -15.02 8.02 -3.68
N ALA A 31 -15.65 7.46 -2.66
CA ALA A 31 -16.60 8.19 -1.82
C ALA A 31 -15.93 9.36 -1.10
N LEU A 32 -14.73 9.15 -0.57
CA LEU A 32 -13.93 10.19 0.08
C LEU A 32 -13.53 11.29 -0.91
N ALA A 33 -13.07 10.93 -2.10
CA ALA A 33 -12.69 11.88 -3.15
C ALA A 33 -13.89 12.74 -3.60
N ASN A 34 -15.06 12.12 -3.78
CA ASN A 34 -16.28 12.85 -4.14
C ASN A 34 -16.71 13.79 -3.00
N LEU A 35 -16.61 13.37 -1.74
CA LEU A 35 -16.95 14.21 -0.61
C LEU A 35 -16.00 15.41 -0.50
N ILE A 36 -14.67 15.20 -0.66
CA ILE A 36 -13.69 16.28 -0.65
C ILE A 36 -13.94 17.25 -1.82
N ALA A 37 -14.25 16.74 -3.01
CA ALA A 37 -14.55 17.56 -4.17
C ALA A 37 -15.84 18.39 -3.97
N SER A 38 -16.82 17.90 -3.18
CA SER A 38 -18.05 18.62 -2.90
C SER A 38 -17.88 19.75 -1.85
N LEU A 39 -16.74 19.80 -1.16
CA LEU A 39 -16.48 20.83 -0.14
C LEU A 39 -16.07 22.18 -0.75
N ASP A 40 -15.95 22.29 -2.09
CA ASP A 40 -15.65 23.52 -2.82
C ASP A 40 -14.59 24.39 -2.11
N ILE A 41 -13.44 23.78 -1.81
CA ILE A 41 -12.33 24.48 -1.16
C ILE A 41 -11.69 25.42 -2.21
N GLU A 42 -12.35 26.55 -2.49
CA GLU A 42 -11.72 27.70 -3.14
C GLU A 42 -10.74 28.32 -2.13
N ALA A 43 -9.51 27.81 -2.10
CA ALA A 43 -8.43 28.39 -1.33
C ALA A 43 -8.01 29.75 -1.94
N SER A 44 -8.87 30.78 -1.77
CA SER A 44 -8.60 32.12 -2.27
C SER A 44 -7.75 32.98 -1.32
N SER A 45 -7.49 32.52 -0.09
CA SER A 45 -6.61 33.18 0.88
C SER A 45 -6.10 32.23 1.96
N ASP A 46 -4.94 32.54 2.55
CA ASP A 46 -4.34 31.72 3.63
C ASP A 46 -5.24 31.59 4.86
N THR A 47 -6.06 32.60 5.16
CA THR A 47 -7.02 32.60 6.26
C THR A 47 -8.22 31.68 5.98
N ALA A 48 -8.73 31.65 4.74
CA ALA A 48 -9.81 30.76 4.36
C ALA A 48 -9.37 29.28 4.35
N ALA A 49 -8.11 29.00 4.03
CA ALA A 49 -7.56 27.64 4.12
C ALA A 49 -7.48 27.14 5.57
N LEU A 50 -7.15 28.01 6.53
CA LEU A 50 -7.12 27.69 7.96
C LEU A 50 -8.53 27.46 8.54
N GLU A 51 -9.51 28.25 8.12
CA GLU A 51 -10.92 28.07 8.49
C GLU A 51 -11.50 26.79 7.89
N ALA A 52 -11.21 26.50 6.63
CA ALA A 52 -11.63 25.25 5.97
C ALA A 52 -11.07 23.99 6.64
N ILE A 53 -9.83 24.05 7.16
CA ILE A 53 -9.26 22.96 7.97
C ILE A 53 -10.02 22.79 9.29
N GLY A 54 -10.51 23.88 9.88
CA GLY A 54 -11.34 23.85 11.10
C GLY A 54 -12.75 23.26 10.88
N GLU A 55 -13.30 23.37 9.68
CA GLU A 55 -14.61 22.84 9.27
C GLU A 55 -14.58 21.43 8.69
N ILE A 56 -13.47 20.68 8.82
CA ILE A 56 -13.44 19.26 8.42
C ILE A 56 -14.60 18.55 9.10
N SER A 57 -15.64 18.24 8.32
CA SER A 57 -16.84 17.63 8.87
C SER A 57 -16.48 16.29 9.52
N THR A 58 -17.15 15.93 10.59
CA THR A 58 -16.98 14.64 11.26
C THR A 58 -17.08 13.47 10.26
N GLN A 59 -17.86 13.63 9.20
CA GLN A 59 -18.01 12.64 8.15
C GLN A 59 -16.72 12.41 7.36
N VAL A 60 -16.00 13.49 6.98
CA VAL A 60 -14.69 13.39 6.30
C VAL A 60 -13.70 12.68 7.20
N PHE A 61 -13.62 13.06 8.46
CA PHE A 61 -12.72 12.42 9.43
C PHE A 61 -13.00 10.93 9.58
N LEU A 62 -14.26 10.53 9.72
CA LEU A 62 -14.66 9.13 9.84
C LEU A 62 -14.33 8.33 8.57
N LEU A 63 -14.55 8.91 7.38
CA LEU A 63 -14.21 8.25 6.12
C LEU A 63 -12.70 8.10 5.94
N VAL A 64 -11.91 9.11 6.29
CA VAL A 64 -10.43 9.03 6.27
C VAL A 64 -9.94 7.94 7.23
N LEU A 65 -10.49 7.88 8.43
CA LEU A 65 -10.13 6.86 9.41
C LEU A 65 -10.50 5.45 8.91
N ALA A 66 -11.69 5.29 8.35
CA ALA A 66 -12.14 4.02 7.77
C ALA A 66 -11.27 3.59 6.57
N SER A 67 -10.91 4.53 5.69
CA SER A 67 -10.01 4.30 4.56
C SER A 67 -8.64 3.82 5.03
N LEU A 68 -8.07 4.47 6.05
CA LEU A 68 -6.79 4.09 6.63
C LEU A 68 -6.83 2.67 7.21
N ILE A 69 -7.86 2.34 7.99
CA ILE A 69 -8.02 1.01 8.59
C ILE A 69 -8.12 -0.06 7.49
N LEU A 70 -8.92 0.20 6.47
CA LEU A 70 -9.16 -0.74 5.39
C LEU A 70 -7.96 -0.92 4.47
N SER A 71 -7.22 0.16 4.20
CA SER A 71 -5.96 0.13 3.43
C SER A 71 -4.88 -0.70 4.12
N VAL A 72 -4.70 -0.51 5.43
CA VAL A 72 -3.76 -1.31 6.24
C VAL A 72 -4.18 -2.78 6.26
N ALA A 73 -5.46 -3.07 6.44
CA ALA A 73 -5.99 -4.43 6.40
C ALA A 73 -5.80 -5.08 5.03
N LEU A 74 -5.97 -4.32 3.94
CA LEU A 74 -5.74 -4.80 2.58
C LEU A 74 -4.27 -5.18 2.35
N SER A 75 -3.32 -4.43 2.87
CA SER A 75 -1.89 -4.75 2.73
C SER A 75 -1.55 -6.14 3.30
N GLY A 76 -2.06 -6.47 4.49
CA GLY A 76 -1.94 -7.80 5.08
C GLY A 76 -2.78 -8.86 4.37
N GLY A 77 -4.00 -8.52 3.98
CA GLY A 77 -4.93 -9.38 3.25
C GLY A 77 -4.38 -9.83 1.90
N CYS A 78 -3.72 -8.94 1.16
CA CYS A 78 -3.05 -9.26 -0.09
C CYS A 78 -2.01 -10.36 0.06
N MET A 79 -1.22 -10.36 1.13
CA MET A 79 -0.20 -11.40 1.37
C MET A 79 -0.86 -12.78 1.54
N ILE A 80 -1.94 -12.86 2.32
CA ILE A 80 -2.69 -14.11 2.50
C ILE A 80 -3.35 -14.56 1.20
N ALA A 81 -3.94 -13.62 0.46
CA ALA A 81 -4.55 -13.88 -0.83
C ALA A 81 -3.55 -14.47 -1.82
N PHE A 82 -2.40 -13.83 -2.00
CA PHE A 82 -1.36 -14.32 -2.91
C PHE A 82 -0.83 -15.69 -2.52
N ARG A 83 -0.58 -15.93 -1.23
CA ARG A 83 -0.18 -17.25 -0.75
C ARG A 83 -1.23 -18.32 -1.01
N SER A 84 -2.51 -18.00 -0.75
CA SER A 84 -3.62 -18.92 -1.00
C SER A 84 -3.72 -19.25 -2.49
N LEU A 85 -3.73 -18.24 -3.36
CA LEU A 85 -3.81 -18.42 -4.81
C LEU A 85 -2.60 -19.16 -5.39
N SER A 86 -1.41 -19.00 -4.79
CA SER A 86 -0.19 -19.71 -5.20
C SER A 86 -0.23 -21.21 -4.84
N ASN A 87 -0.97 -21.58 -3.80
CA ASN A 87 -1.07 -22.94 -3.29
C ASN A 87 -2.41 -23.61 -3.67
N ASP A 88 -3.08 -23.14 -4.70
CA ASP A 88 -4.42 -23.58 -5.12
C ASP A 88 -5.45 -23.58 -3.96
N GLY A 89 -5.23 -22.69 -2.99
CA GLY A 89 -6.10 -22.53 -1.84
C GLY A 89 -7.39 -21.78 -2.17
N SER A 90 -8.42 -21.96 -1.33
CA SER A 90 -9.76 -21.42 -1.51
C SER A 90 -10.14 -20.34 -0.50
N VAL A 91 -9.15 -19.56 -0.01
CA VAL A 91 -9.44 -18.46 0.92
C VAL A 91 -10.28 -17.40 0.21
N SER A 92 -11.42 -17.02 0.78
CA SER A 92 -12.24 -15.97 0.17
C SER A 92 -11.59 -14.58 0.34
N PRO A 93 -11.84 -13.61 -0.57
CA PRO A 93 -11.29 -12.26 -0.47
C PRO A 93 -11.59 -11.58 0.87
N TYR A 94 -12.80 -11.77 1.40
CA TYR A 94 -13.21 -11.21 2.69
C TYR A 94 -12.48 -11.84 3.88
N GLN A 95 -12.21 -13.15 3.83
CA GLN A 95 -11.42 -13.84 4.86
C GLN A 95 -9.97 -13.34 4.86
N ALA A 96 -9.39 -13.11 3.68
CA ALA A 96 -8.05 -12.55 3.54
C ALA A 96 -7.98 -11.13 4.13
N LEU A 97 -8.97 -10.27 3.82
CA LEU A 97 -9.05 -8.91 4.36
C LEU A 97 -9.22 -8.92 5.89
N PHE A 98 -10.09 -9.77 6.42
CA PHE A 98 -10.31 -9.90 7.86
C PHE A 98 -9.07 -10.42 8.60
N ALA A 99 -8.30 -11.29 7.98
CA ALA A 99 -7.04 -11.76 8.55
C ALA A 99 -5.98 -10.62 8.61
N GLY A 100 -5.96 -9.73 7.61
CA GLY A 100 -5.17 -8.50 7.66
C GLY A 100 -5.61 -7.58 8.81
N LEU A 101 -6.93 -7.44 9.02
CA LEU A 101 -7.48 -6.63 10.11
C LEU A 101 -7.11 -7.16 11.50
N LYS A 102 -7.00 -8.47 11.68
CA LYS A 102 -6.54 -9.08 12.96
C LYS A 102 -5.12 -8.63 13.36
N LYS A 103 -4.28 -8.31 12.38
CA LYS A 103 -2.91 -7.82 12.60
C LYS A 103 -2.78 -6.31 12.30
N PHE A 104 -3.86 -5.57 12.48
CA PHE A 104 -3.93 -4.15 12.16
C PHE A 104 -2.82 -3.33 12.84
N PHE A 105 -2.66 -3.45 14.16
CA PHE A 105 -1.69 -2.64 14.90
C PHE A 105 -0.24 -2.85 14.45
N PRO A 106 0.29 -4.07 14.36
CA PRO A 106 1.65 -4.27 13.87
C PRO A 106 1.82 -3.84 12.41
N LEU A 107 0.82 -4.04 11.56
CA LEU A 107 0.84 -3.57 10.17
C LEU A 107 0.80 -2.04 10.08
N LEU A 108 -0.01 -1.37 10.91
CA LEU A 108 -0.08 0.08 10.96
C LEU A 108 1.27 0.69 11.35
N TRP A 109 1.87 0.22 12.43
CA TRP A 109 3.20 0.68 12.86
C TRP A 109 4.26 0.44 11.80
N ALA A 110 4.26 -0.73 11.19
CA ALA A 110 5.19 -1.04 10.11
C ALA A 110 4.98 -0.14 8.89
N ASN A 111 3.74 0.17 8.49
CA ASN A 111 3.45 1.10 7.40
C ASN A 111 3.93 2.52 7.72
N ILE A 112 3.76 3.00 8.96
CA ILE A 112 4.26 4.30 9.40
C ILE A 112 5.80 4.35 9.30
N LEU A 113 6.48 3.35 9.86
CA LEU A 113 7.95 3.29 9.80
C LEU A 113 8.46 3.19 8.37
N HIS A 114 7.81 2.37 7.54
CA HIS A 114 8.11 2.25 6.12
C HIS A 114 7.96 3.61 5.40
N SER A 115 6.86 4.33 5.67
CA SER A 115 6.60 5.65 5.10
C SER A 115 7.68 6.67 5.49
N ILE A 116 8.10 6.66 6.75
CA ILE A 116 9.20 7.52 7.22
C ILE A 116 10.51 7.14 6.54
N ALA A 117 10.83 5.85 6.45
CA ALA A 117 12.08 5.38 5.88
C ALA A 117 12.22 5.77 4.40
N TYR A 118 11.21 5.46 3.57
CA TYR A 118 11.28 5.84 2.16
C TYR A 118 11.10 7.34 1.94
N GLY A 119 10.32 8.03 2.78
CA GLY A 119 10.16 9.48 2.75
C GLY A 119 11.47 10.21 3.00
N LEU A 120 12.24 9.82 4.01
CA LEU A 120 13.59 10.32 4.24
C LEU A 120 14.54 9.98 3.08
N GLY A 121 14.41 8.80 2.50
CA GLY A 121 15.15 8.41 1.30
C GLY A 121 14.86 9.33 0.10
N PHE A 122 13.60 9.72 -0.11
CA PHE A 122 13.19 10.66 -1.16
C PHE A 122 13.67 12.09 -0.87
N LEU A 123 13.70 12.53 0.39
CA LEU A 123 14.23 13.83 0.79
C LEU A 123 15.74 13.95 0.53
N MET A 124 16.49 12.85 0.76
CA MET A 124 17.93 12.85 0.50
C MET A 124 18.23 12.86 -1.01
N LEU A 125 17.60 11.93 -1.74
CA LEU A 125 17.70 11.79 -3.20
C LEU A 125 16.58 10.85 -3.66
N ILE A 126 16.02 11.08 -4.84
CA ILE A 126 14.94 10.26 -5.39
C ILE A 126 15.33 8.78 -5.49
N LEU A 127 16.57 8.49 -5.90
CA LEU A 127 17.07 7.12 -6.08
C LEU A 127 17.13 6.29 -4.78
N PRO A 128 17.67 6.79 -3.64
CA PRO A 128 17.60 6.07 -2.36
C PRO A 128 16.19 5.81 -1.87
N GLY A 129 15.24 6.72 -2.12
CA GLY A 129 13.84 6.51 -1.77
C GLY A 129 13.24 5.29 -2.46
N PHE A 130 13.43 5.14 -3.76
CA PHE A 130 13.01 3.95 -4.50
C PHE A 130 13.70 2.67 -4.05
N TYR A 131 15.00 2.77 -3.75
CA TYR A 131 15.76 1.64 -3.23
C TYR A 131 15.20 1.14 -1.89
N LEU A 132 14.96 2.05 -0.95
CA LEU A 132 14.38 1.72 0.37
C LEU A 132 12.95 1.18 0.24
N TYR A 133 12.13 1.79 -0.62
CA TYR A 133 10.78 1.31 -0.89
C TYR A 133 10.76 -0.14 -1.34
N GLY A 134 11.60 -0.51 -2.29
CA GLY A 134 11.69 -1.88 -2.79
C GLY A 134 12.26 -2.86 -1.77
N ARG A 135 13.30 -2.45 -1.02
CA ARG A 135 13.97 -3.30 -0.02
C ARG A 135 13.10 -3.62 1.19
N LEU A 136 12.36 -2.64 1.66
CA LEU A 136 11.53 -2.77 2.86
C LEU A 136 10.11 -3.27 2.55
N GLY A 137 9.67 -3.25 1.30
CA GLY A 137 8.29 -3.51 0.90
C GLY A 137 7.73 -4.90 1.20
N LEU A 138 8.59 -5.88 1.56
CA LEU A 138 8.17 -7.23 1.91
C LEU A 138 7.87 -7.43 3.41
N PHE A 139 8.00 -6.40 4.26
CA PHE A 139 7.73 -6.50 5.69
C PHE A 139 6.35 -7.10 6.04
N PRO A 140 5.25 -6.85 5.29
CA PRO A 140 3.95 -7.39 5.65
C PRO A 140 3.91 -8.92 5.63
N LEU A 141 4.75 -9.53 4.77
CA LEU A 141 4.88 -10.97 4.67
C LEU A 141 5.37 -11.59 5.99
N PHE A 142 6.41 -11.01 6.60
CA PHE A 142 6.97 -11.50 7.87
C PHE A 142 6.02 -11.26 9.05
N ILE A 143 5.32 -10.12 9.08
CA ILE A 143 4.30 -9.84 10.10
C ILE A 143 3.13 -10.83 9.99
N MET A 144 2.67 -11.11 8.78
CA MET A 144 1.50 -11.94 8.55
C MET A 144 1.77 -13.42 8.77
N PHE A 145 2.90 -13.95 8.29
CA PHE A 145 3.17 -15.40 8.30
C PHE A 145 4.07 -15.83 9.43
N GLU A 146 5.06 -15.04 9.80
CA GLU A 146 6.02 -15.42 10.83
C GLU A 146 5.72 -14.77 12.19
N SER A 147 4.71 -13.87 12.24
CA SER A 147 4.33 -13.13 13.46
C SER A 147 5.52 -12.41 14.11
N LYS A 148 6.49 -12.01 13.30
CA LYS A 148 7.67 -11.26 13.76
C LYS A 148 7.31 -9.85 14.21
N GLY A 149 8.13 -9.28 15.07
CA GLY A 149 8.06 -7.88 15.44
C GLY A 149 8.28 -6.95 14.24
N VAL A 150 7.87 -5.70 14.34
CA VAL A 150 7.93 -4.75 13.23
C VAL A 150 9.37 -4.54 12.76
N ILE A 151 10.31 -4.31 13.68
CA ILE A 151 11.73 -4.07 13.35
C ILE A 151 12.38 -5.31 12.76
N ASP A 152 12.10 -6.49 13.33
CA ASP A 152 12.62 -7.76 12.83
C ASP A 152 12.12 -8.03 11.41
N SER A 153 10.86 -7.70 11.12
CA SER A 153 10.25 -7.83 9.79
C SER A 153 10.94 -6.96 8.74
N PHE A 154 11.41 -5.77 9.11
CA PHE A 154 12.22 -4.93 8.23
C PHE A 154 13.61 -5.52 8.00
N GLY A 155 14.27 -6.04 9.04
CA GLY A 155 15.55 -6.73 8.93
C GLY A 155 15.48 -7.93 7.98
N GLU A 156 14.43 -8.75 8.12
CA GLU A 156 14.22 -9.90 7.23
C GLU A 156 13.89 -9.49 5.79
N SER A 157 13.05 -8.46 5.62
CA SER A 157 12.77 -7.91 4.29
C SER A 157 14.06 -7.43 3.61
N TRP A 158 14.93 -6.76 4.38
CA TRP A 158 16.23 -6.30 3.92
C TRP A 158 17.13 -7.47 3.50
N ASN A 159 17.27 -8.49 4.32
CA ASN A 159 18.10 -9.66 4.05
C ASN A 159 17.58 -10.45 2.85
N LEU A 160 16.25 -10.71 2.80
CA LEU A 160 15.64 -11.46 1.70
C LEU A 160 15.81 -10.78 0.34
N THR A 161 15.82 -9.45 0.33
CA THR A 161 15.93 -8.68 -0.91
C THR A 161 17.38 -8.36 -1.31
N GLU A 162 18.38 -8.79 -0.55
CA GLU A 162 19.79 -8.47 -0.80
C GLU A 162 20.27 -8.94 -2.18
N GLU A 163 19.99 -10.19 -2.55
CA GLU A 163 20.40 -10.75 -3.84
C GLU A 163 19.68 -10.14 -5.06
N VAL A 164 18.49 -9.60 -4.84
CA VAL A 164 17.66 -9.05 -5.91
C VAL A 164 17.53 -7.52 -5.85
N ALA A 165 18.23 -6.88 -4.93
CA ALA A 165 18.12 -5.44 -4.66
C ALA A 165 18.32 -4.59 -5.92
N THR A 166 19.33 -4.89 -6.74
CA THR A 166 19.61 -4.18 -7.99
C THR A 166 18.47 -4.35 -9.01
N LYS A 167 17.89 -5.55 -9.09
CA LYS A 167 16.77 -5.84 -10.00
C LYS A 167 15.48 -5.13 -9.55
N LEU A 168 15.21 -5.14 -8.24
CA LEU A 168 14.08 -4.42 -7.62
C LEU A 168 14.21 -2.91 -7.86
N PHE A 169 15.40 -2.35 -7.66
CA PHE A 169 15.68 -0.95 -7.94
C PHE A 169 15.42 -0.59 -9.41
N ALA A 170 15.95 -1.38 -10.34
CA ALA A 170 15.75 -1.17 -11.77
C ALA A 170 14.27 -1.24 -12.16
N LEU A 171 13.51 -2.22 -11.65
CA LEU A 171 12.08 -2.36 -11.88
C LEU A 171 11.28 -1.17 -11.36
N THR A 172 11.58 -0.72 -10.14
CA THR A 172 10.90 0.43 -9.52
C THR A 172 11.19 1.72 -10.28
N ALA A 173 12.44 1.93 -10.70
CA ALA A 173 12.84 3.08 -11.52
C ALA A 173 12.16 3.08 -12.89
N ILE A 174 12.08 1.93 -13.56
CA ILE A 174 11.38 1.77 -14.84
C ILE A 174 9.89 2.08 -14.69
N PHE A 175 9.25 1.54 -13.66
CA PHE A 175 7.82 1.77 -13.38
C PHE A 175 7.53 3.27 -13.20
N PHE A 176 8.38 3.98 -12.47
CA PHE A 176 8.24 5.43 -12.26
C PHE A 176 8.43 6.22 -13.57
N CYS A 177 9.42 5.84 -14.38
CA CYS A 177 9.65 6.49 -15.68
C CYS A 177 8.46 6.31 -16.64
N ILE A 178 7.83 5.13 -16.63
CA ILE A 178 6.66 4.83 -17.46
C ILE A 178 5.44 5.62 -16.96
N SER A 179 5.22 5.64 -15.64
CA SER A 179 4.11 6.38 -15.02
C SER A 179 4.17 7.88 -15.35
N LYS A 180 5.37 8.48 -15.33
CA LYS A 180 5.56 9.90 -15.67
C LYS A 180 5.26 10.22 -17.14
N LYS A 181 5.43 9.26 -18.04
CA LYS A 181 5.19 9.46 -19.47
C LYS A 181 3.69 9.51 -19.83
N HIS A 182 2.82 9.01 -18.96
CA HIS A 182 1.36 9.05 -19.15
C HIS A 182 0.69 10.29 -18.54
N THR A 183 1.44 11.14 -17.83
CA THR A 183 0.91 12.33 -17.12
C THR A 183 1.29 13.65 -17.83
N LEU A 184 1.97 13.59 -18.98
CA LEU A 184 2.29 14.70 -19.89
C LEU A 184 1.50 14.57 -21.19
#